data_c9ab0e0dbc62d4c644033c6fa338d3a6
#
_entry.id   c9ab0e0dbc62d4c644033c6fa338d3a6
#
_cell.length_a   1.000
_cell.length_b   1.000
_cell.length_c   1.000
_cell.angle_alpha   90.00
_cell.angle_beta   90.00
_cell.angle_gamma   90.00
#
_symmetry.space_group_name_H-M   'P 1'
#
loop_
_entity.id
_entity.type
_entity.pdbx_description
1 polymer ?
#
loop_
_entity_poly.entity_id
_entity_poly.type
_entity_poly.pdbx_seq_one_letter_code
_entity_poly.pdbx_strand_id
1 'polypeptide(L)'
;MNIQNGQLKLKDYYTPTNWEWLRKRDLDPNNTPTIFKYKGRELIAASGKECRLYLLDPESAGGENHQTPAFKTPLFCNEEVDFQDMGSWGALSSWEDRDTRWVLAPFWGPVHSQAKFPLSYGPVKEGGVAAFKLVERANARRRLHAVV
;
A
#
# COMPACT_ATOMS: atom_id res chain seq x y z
N MET A 1 -17.04 -2.98 0.23
CA MET A 1 -18.53 -2.87 0.14
C MET A 1 -19.11 -4.19 -0.27
N ASN A 2 -20.33 -4.47 0.10
CA ASN A 2 -21.04 -5.69 -0.27
C ASN A 2 -22.36 -5.34 -0.97
N ILE A 3 -22.85 -6.20 -1.89
CA ILE A 3 -24.16 -6.03 -2.53
C ILE A 3 -25.13 -6.93 -1.83
N GLN A 4 -26.15 -6.36 -1.19
CA GLN A 4 -27.27 -7.09 -0.58
C GLN A 4 -28.58 -6.56 -1.15
N ASN A 5 -29.38 -7.45 -1.73
CA ASN A 5 -30.66 -7.11 -2.36
C ASN A 5 -30.55 -5.97 -3.39
N GLY A 6 -29.48 -5.98 -4.21
CA GLY A 6 -29.22 -4.94 -5.20
C GLY A 6 -28.71 -3.60 -4.65
N GLN A 7 -28.48 -3.49 -3.34
CA GLN A 7 -27.96 -2.27 -2.71
C GLN A 7 -26.51 -2.44 -2.27
N LEU A 8 -25.72 -1.39 -2.46
CA LEU A 8 -24.35 -1.33 -1.92
C LEU A 8 -24.41 -1.06 -0.41
N LYS A 9 -23.78 -1.95 0.36
CA LYS A 9 -23.62 -1.78 1.80
C LYS A 9 -22.15 -1.70 2.17
N LEU A 10 -21.82 -0.80 3.09
CA LEU A 10 -20.49 -0.77 3.69
C LEU A 10 -20.27 -2.06 4.49
N LYS A 11 -19.27 -2.85 4.10
CA LYS A 11 -18.86 -4.06 4.83
C LYS A 11 -17.85 -3.73 5.90
N ASP A 12 -16.80 -3.02 5.52
CA ASP A 12 -15.71 -2.61 6.40
C ASP A 12 -14.92 -1.47 5.76
N TYR A 13 -14.06 -0.82 6.54
CA TYR A 13 -13.19 0.26 6.09
C TYR A 13 -11.86 0.24 6.82
N TYR A 14 -10.90 0.96 6.30
CA TYR A 14 -9.61 1.22 6.92
C TYR A 14 -9.34 2.72 6.94
N THR A 15 -8.85 3.23 8.06
CA THR A 15 -8.40 4.61 8.20
C THR A 15 -7.00 4.62 8.84
N PRO A 16 -5.98 5.23 8.23
CA PRO A 16 -4.67 5.35 8.85
C PRO A 16 -4.73 6.04 10.22
N THR A 17 -3.90 5.59 11.17
CA THR A 17 -3.88 6.17 12.53
C THR A 17 -3.53 7.66 12.55
N ASN A 18 -2.81 8.14 11.54
CA ASN A 18 -2.41 9.53 11.37
C ASN A 18 -3.31 10.32 10.38
N TRP A 19 -4.54 9.89 10.18
CA TRP A 19 -5.45 10.44 9.18
C TRP A 19 -5.68 11.96 9.32
N GLU A 20 -5.72 12.51 10.54
CA GLU A 20 -5.85 13.95 10.75
C GLU A 20 -4.66 14.72 10.20
N TRP A 21 -3.46 14.18 10.41
CA TRP A 21 -2.23 14.76 9.90
C TRP A 21 -2.18 14.68 8.37
N LEU A 22 -2.57 13.53 7.81
CA LEU A 22 -2.68 13.36 6.35
C LEU A 22 -3.68 14.34 5.75
N ARG A 23 -4.87 14.46 6.35
CA ARG A 23 -5.91 15.38 5.89
C ARG A 23 -5.45 16.84 5.90
N LYS A 24 -4.75 17.27 6.94
CA LYS A 24 -4.24 18.65 7.05
C LYS A 24 -3.18 18.99 6.00
N ARG A 25 -2.57 17.99 5.38
CA ARG A 25 -1.51 18.13 4.38
C ARG A 25 -1.90 17.71 2.98
N ASP A 26 -3.16 17.45 2.77
CA ASP A 26 -3.66 16.99 1.46
C ASP A 26 -2.96 15.70 0.96
N LEU A 27 -2.61 14.81 1.89
CA LEU A 27 -1.93 13.56 1.60
C LEU A 27 -2.93 12.43 1.41
N ASP A 28 -3.79 12.57 0.42
CA ASP A 28 -4.89 11.67 0.13
C ASP A 28 -4.44 10.26 -0.29
N PRO A 29 -5.25 9.23 0.01
CA PRO A 29 -5.12 7.90 -0.59
C PRO A 29 -5.68 7.94 -2.02
N ASN A 30 -4.93 8.49 -2.95
CA ASN A 30 -5.37 8.83 -4.31
C ASN A 30 -5.04 7.76 -5.37
N ASN A 31 -4.42 6.65 -4.97
CA ASN A 31 -4.17 5.55 -5.89
C ASN A 31 -5.44 4.70 -6.08
N THR A 32 -5.60 4.17 -7.29
CA THR A 32 -6.59 3.09 -7.50
C THR A 32 -6.10 1.82 -6.81
N PRO A 33 -6.84 1.30 -5.82
CA PRO A 33 -6.47 0.05 -5.18
C PRO A 33 -6.49 -1.12 -6.17
N THR A 34 -5.63 -2.11 -5.93
CA THR A 34 -5.67 -3.36 -6.70
C THR A 34 -6.02 -4.54 -5.81
N ILE A 35 -6.89 -5.42 -6.30
CA ILE A 35 -7.30 -6.65 -5.62
C ILE A 35 -6.62 -7.82 -6.31
N PHE A 36 -6.03 -8.71 -5.54
CA PHE A 36 -5.34 -9.89 -6.06
C PHE A 36 -5.40 -11.07 -5.09
N LYS A 37 -5.18 -12.27 -5.62
CA LYS A 37 -5.06 -13.48 -4.81
C LYS A 37 -3.62 -13.73 -4.43
N TYR A 38 -3.39 -14.08 -3.16
CA TYR A 38 -2.11 -14.55 -2.66
C TYR A 38 -2.32 -15.75 -1.74
N LYS A 39 -1.78 -16.91 -2.13
CA LYS A 39 -1.92 -18.17 -1.38
C LYS A 39 -3.38 -18.50 -0.99
N GLY A 40 -4.28 -18.38 -1.94
CA GLY A 40 -5.70 -18.69 -1.77
C GLY A 40 -6.52 -17.65 -1.01
N ARG A 41 -5.93 -16.52 -0.60
CA ARG A 41 -6.62 -15.38 0.06
C ARG A 41 -6.68 -14.20 -0.89
N GLU A 42 -7.74 -13.44 -0.82
CA GLU A 42 -7.79 -12.12 -1.46
C GLU A 42 -7.12 -11.08 -0.57
N LEU A 43 -6.41 -10.16 -1.21
CA LEU A 43 -5.80 -8.99 -0.58
C LEU A 43 -6.08 -7.76 -1.43
N ILE A 44 -6.14 -6.62 -0.77
CA ILE A 44 -6.26 -5.30 -1.41
C ILE A 44 -4.95 -4.57 -1.14
N ALA A 45 -4.26 -4.13 -2.19
CA ALA A 45 -3.18 -3.17 -2.06
C ALA A 45 -3.71 -1.76 -2.30
N ALA A 46 -3.35 -0.83 -1.43
CA ALA A 46 -3.69 0.59 -1.52
C ALA A 46 -2.48 1.45 -1.17
N SER A 47 -2.41 2.65 -1.70
CA SER A 47 -1.37 3.63 -1.42
C SER A 47 -1.92 5.05 -1.64
N GLY A 48 -1.07 6.05 -1.45
CA GLY A 48 -1.42 7.43 -1.67
C GLY A 48 -0.21 8.36 -1.50
N LYS A 49 -0.47 9.64 -1.44
CA LYS A 49 0.56 10.70 -1.34
C LYS A 49 1.51 10.52 -0.13
N GLU A 50 1.07 9.83 0.94
CA GLU A 50 1.94 9.49 2.07
C GLU A 50 3.11 8.57 1.69
N CYS A 51 3.07 7.91 0.53
CA CYS A 51 4.11 6.95 0.13
C CYS A 51 4.26 5.74 1.04
N ARG A 52 3.15 5.16 1.45
CA ARG A 52 3.10 3.83 2.07
C ARG A 52 2.25 2.90 1.22
N LEU A 53 2.70 1.67 1.10
CA LEU A 53 1.86 0.59 0.59
C LEU A 53 1.15 -0.07 1.78
N TYR A 54 -0.16 -0.15 1.70
CA TYR A 54 -1.02 -0.87 2.63
C TYR A 54 -1.51 -2.16 1.99
N LEU A 55 -1.48 -3.26 2.73
CA LEU A 55 -2.18 -4.48 2.38
C LEU A 55 -3.35 -4.65 3.35
N LEU A 56 -4.54 -4.77 2.81
CA LEU A 56 -5.77 -4.92 3.56
C LEU A 56 -6.36 -6.30 3.29
N ASP A 57 -6.94 -6.90 4.32
CA ASP A 57 -7.76 -8.09 4.21
C ASP A 57 -9.21 -7.66 3.90
N PRO A 58 -9.84 -8.08 2.80
CA PRO A 58 -11.21 -7.66 2.48
C PRO A 58 -12.26 -8.14 3.49
N GLU A 59 -11.93 -9.14 4.32
CA GLU A 59 -12.82 -9.61 5.40
C GLU A 59 -12.67 -8.78 6.67
N SER A 60 -11.50 -8.10 6.86
CA SER A 60 -11.22 -7.26 8.02
C SER A 60 -10.19 -6.19 7.62
N ALA A 61 -10.66 -5.16 6.89
CA ALA A 61 -9.80 -4.18 6.25
C ALA A 61 -8.95 -3.37 7.23
N GLY A 62 -9.48 -3.03 8.38
CA GLY A 62 -8.80 -2.24 9.41
C GLY A 62 -8.68 -2.93 10.77
N GLY A 63 -8.98 -4.23 10.87
CA GLY A 63 -9.07 -4.91 12.17
C GLY A 63 -10.20 -4.37 13.04
N GLU A 64 -10.20 -4.69 14.31
CA GLU A 64 -11.26 -4.30 15.25
C GLU A 64 -11.41 -2.79 15.41
N ASN A 65 -10.33 -2.04 15.28
CA ASN A 65 -10.32 -0.58 15.44
C ASN A 65 -10.38 0.19 14.11
N HIS A 66 -10.53 -0.50 12.98
CA HIS A 66 -10.49 0.07 11.62
C HIS A 66 -9.20 0.84 11.27
N GLN A 67 -8.13 0.65 12.05
CA GLN A 67 -6.85 1.35 11.90
C GLN A 67 -5.64 0.41 11.80
N THR A 68 -5.89 -0.92 11.85
CA THR A 68 -4.84 -1.94 11.79
C THR A 68 -4.92 -2.70 10.48
N PRO A 69 -4.13 -2.32 9.45
CA PRO A 69 -4.09 -3.05 8.19
C PRO A 69 -3.40 -4.41 8.37
N ALA A 70 -3.60 -5.35 7.46
CA ALA A 70 -2.86 -6.61 7.46
C ALA A 70 -1.35 -6.38 7.40
N PHE A 71 -0.91 -5.36 6.66
CA PHE A 71 0.47 -4.90 6.60
C PHE A 71 0.55 -3.45 6.10
N LYS A 72 1.61 -2.72 6.51
CA LYS A 72 2.02 -1.44 5.91
C LYS A 72 3.54 -1.36 5.80
N THR A 73 4.02 -0.79 4.70
CA THR A 73 5.46 -0.53 4.52
C THR A 73 5.91 0.66 5.38
N PRO A 74 7.21 0.84 5.60
CA PRO A 74 7.79 2.15 5.86
C PRO A 74 7.47 3.12 4.71
N LEU A 75 7.79 4.39 4.89
CA LEU A 75 7.75 5.37 3.78
C LEU A 75 8.77 4.94 2.72
N PHE A 76 8.38 4.98 1.43
CA PHE A 76 9.28 4.60 0.35
C PHE A 76 9.59 5.75 -0.62
N CYS A 77 8.84 6.82 -0.58
CA CYS A 77 9.09 8.04 -1.33
C CYS A 77 8.70 9.27 -0.51
N ASN A 78 8.92 10.46 -1.04
CA ASN A 78 8.56 11.75 -0.46
C ASN A 78 9.20 12.00 0.92
N GLU A 79 10.44 12.48 0.92
CA GLU A 79 11.23 12.71 2.13
C GLU A 79 10.56 13.66 3.12
N GLU A 80 9.96 14.73 2.62
CA GLU A 80 9.43 15.80 3.46
C GLU A 80 7.97 15.62 3.85
N VAL A 81 7.27 14.71 3.22
CA VAL A 81 5.84 14.41 3.47
C VAL A 81 5.03 15.66 3.73
N ASP A 82 5.39 16.73 3.09
CA ASP A 82 4.76 18.01 3.22
C ASP A 82 4.13 18.37 1.90
N PHE A 83 2.82 18.26 1.86
CA PHE A 83 2.02 18.94 0.88
C PHE A 83 2.22 18.59 -0.61
N GLN A 84 1.19 18.14 -1.29
CA GLN A 84 0.89 18.36 -2.67
C GLN A 84 1.30 17.37 -3.73
N ASP A 85 2.43 17.63 -4.38
CA ASP A 85 2.70 17.11 -5.71
C ASP A 85 3.42 15.76 -5.71
N MET A 86 4.10 15.45 -4.61
CA MET A 86 4.86 14.22 -4.46
C MET A 86 4.05 13.13 -3.79
N GLY A 87 4.45 11.90 -4.01
CA GLY A 87 3.80 10.77 -3.38
C GLY A 87 3.54 9.62 -4.35
N SER A 88 2.80 8.63 -3.91
CA SER A 88 2.39 7.55 -4.80
C SER A 88 1.14 7.97 -5.56
N TRP A 89 1.21 7.95 -6.90
CA TRP A 89 0.18 8.40 -7.83
C TRP A 89 -0.17 7.31 -8.83
N GLY A 90 -1.40 7.35 -9.33
CA GLY A 90 -1.87 6.46 -10.39
C GLY A 90 -2.39 5.13 -9.87
N ALA A 91 -2.43 4.11 -10.71
CA ALA A 91 -2.95 2.81 -10.38
C ALA A 91 -1.84 1.88 -9.87
N LEU A 92 -2.12 1.18 -8.78
CA LEU A 92 -1.31 0.03 -8.38
C LEU A 92 -1.55 -1.13 -9.33
N SER A 93 -0.55 -1.98 -9.53
CA SER A 93 -0.70 -3.22 -10.27
C SER A 93 -0.09 -4.40 -9.51
N SER A 94 -0.53 -5.61 -9.82
CA SER A 94 0.00 -6.81 -9.20
C SER A 94 0.13 -7.92 -10.24
N TRP A 95 1.22 -8.68 -10.16
CA TRP A 95 1.42 -9.87 -10.97
C TRP A 95 2.07 -10.99 -10.15
N GLU A 96 2.05 -12.17 -10.68
CA GLU A 96 2.68 -13.36 -10.09
C GLU A 96 3.72 -13.93 -11.05
N ASP A 97 4.90 -14.17 -10.52
CA ASP A 97 5.97 -14.87 -11.22
C ASP A 97 6.46 -16.02 -10.35
N ARG A 98 6.26 -17.25 -10.81
CA ARG A 98 6.71 -18.49 -10.13
C ARG A 98 6.44 -18.47 -8.62
N ASP A 99 5.25 -18.46 -8.18
CA ASP A 99 4.86 -18.42 -6.75
C ASP A 99 5.27 -17.13 -5.99
N THR A 100 5.81 -16.16 -6.68
CA THR A 100 6.14 -14.85 -6.12
C THR A 100 5.09 -13.83 -6.55
N ARG A 101 4.40 -13.26 -5.58
CA ARG A 101 3.48 -12.16 -5.81
C ARG A 101 4.21 -10.82 -5.65
N TRP A 102 4.03 -9.97 -6.65
CA TRP A 102 4.57 -8.63 -6.70
C TRP A 102 3.45 -7.61 -6.70
N VAL A 103 3.71 -6.45 -6.10
CA VAL A 103 2.89 -5.24 -6.20
C VAL A 103 3.76 -4.11 -6.68
N LEU A 104 3.31 -3.42 -7.72
CA LEU A 104 3.96 -2.22 -8.25
C LEU A 104 3.23 -0.98 -7.76
N ALA A 105 3.99 -0.02 -7.26
CA ALA A 105 3.51 1.28 -6.84
C ALA A 105 4.27 2.39 -7.57
N PRO A 106 3.64 3.09 -8.53
CA PRO A 106 4.24 4.26 -9.13
C PRO A 106 4.28 5.40 -8.11
N PHE A 107 5.32 6.23 -8.20
CA PHE A 107 5.47 7.38 -7.33
C PHE A 107 6.17 8.54 -8.04
N TRP A 108 5.90 9.73 -7.55
CA TRP A 108 6.54 10.98 -7.95
C TRP A 108 7.35 11.54 -6.78
N GLY A 109 8.53 12.08 -7.08
CA GLY A 109 9.48 12.60 -6.10
C GLY A 109 10.63 11.62 -5.81
N PRO A 110 11.57 12.02 -4.93
CA PRO A 110 12.73 11.21 -4.58
C PRO A 110 12.32 9.98 -3.77
N VAL A 111 13.20 8.99 -3.75
CA VAL A 111 13.13 7.88 -2.80
C VAL A 111 13.36 8.42 -1.39
N HIS A 112 12.56 7.97 -0.41
CA HIS A 112 12.76 8.32 0.99
C HIS A 112 14.12 7.84 1.51
N SER A 113 14.85 8.66 2.27
CA SER A 113 16.21 8.36 2.75
C SER A 113 16.32 7.07 3.57
N GLN A 114 15.26 6.70 4.27
CA GLN A 114 15.19 5.47 5.04
C GLN A 114 14.75 4.25 4.23
N ALA A 115 14.30 4.45 2.99
CA ALA A 115 13.91 3.35 2.12
C ALA A 115 15.17 2.64 1.57
N LYS A 116 15.23 1.33 1.77
CA LYS A 116 16.34 0.51 1.29
C LYS A 116 15.83 -0.39 0.17
N PHE A 117 16.08 0.02 -1.06
CA PHE A 117 15.80 -0.79 -2.23
C PHE A 117 17.02 -1.66 -2.56
N PRO A 118 16.93 -2.99 -2.50
CA PRO A 118 18.07 -3.88 -2.78
C PRO A 118 18.53 -3.84 -4.24
N LEU A 119 17.64 -3.43 -5.14
CA LEU A 119 17.93 -3.23 -6.56
C LEU A 119 17.45 -1.85 -6.99
N SER A 120 18.28 -1.14 -7.73
CA SER A 120 17.93 0.12 -8.36
C SER A 120 18.54 0.18 -9.77
N TYR A 121 17.76 0.61 -10.74
CA TYR A 121 18.21 0.78 -12.12
C TYR A 121 18.68 2.22 -12.40
N GLY A 122 19.26 2.86 -11.41
CA GLY A 122 19.82 4.19 -11.50
C GLY A 122 19.31 5.11 -10.39
N PRO A 123 19.80 6.37 -10.36
CA PRO A 123 19.36 7.35 -9.37
C PRO A 123 17.91 7.76 -9.65
N VAL A 124 17.06 7.62 -8.62
CA VAL A 124 15.66 8.06 -8.68
C VAL A 124 15.58 9.47 -8.10
N LYS A 125 15.46 10.47 -8.97
CA LYS A 125 15.41 11.88 -8.58
C LYS A 125 13.99 12.44 -8.55
N GLU A 126 13.17 12.07 -9.52
CA GLU A 126 11.87 12.71 -9.76
C GLU A 126 10.69 11.74 -9.74
N GLY A 127 10.94 10.46 -9.61
CA GLY A 127 9.90 9.46 -9.56
C GLY A 127 10.31 8.12 -10.13
N GLY A 128 9.46 7.13 -9.93
CA GLY A 128 9.74 5.76 -10.34
C GLY A 128 8.57 4.81 -10.09
N VAL A 129 8.88 3.53 -10.20
CA VAL A 129 7.97 2.45 -9.83
C VAL A 129 8.66 1.57 -8.80
N ALA A 130 8.13 1.54 -7.58
CA ALA A 130 8.60 0.64 -6.55
C ALA A 130 7.94 -0.73 -6.72
N ALA A 131 8.75 -1.79 -6.72
CA ALA A 131 8.29 -3.18 -6.79
C ALA A 131 8.42 -3.83 -5.41
N PHE A 132 7.30 -4.30 -4.87
CA PHE A 132 7.24 -4.96 -3.56
C PHE A 132 6.96 -6.44 -3.74
N LYS A 133 7.85 -7.27 -3.22
CA LYS A 133 7.66 -8.71 -3.14
C LYS A 133 6.88 -9.06 -1.87
N LEU A 134 5.81 -9.84 -1.99
CA LEU A 134 5.10 -10.36 -0.83
C LEU A 134 5.83 -11.59 -0.29
N VAL A 135 6.12 -11.58 1.01
CA VAL A 135 6.72 -12.70 1.73
C VAL A 135 5.99 -12.95 3.04
N GLU A 136 5.89 -14.21 3.45
CA GLU A 136 5.39 -14.58 4.78
C GLU A 136 6.57 -14.82 5.71
N ARG A 137 6.54 -14.24 6.92
CA ARG A 137 7.49 -14.62 7.96
C ARG A 137 7.06 -15.90 8.67
N ALA A 138 7.96 -16.83 8.81
CA ALA A 138 7.72 -18.15 9.39
C ALA A 138 7.30 -18.14 10.88
N ASN A 139 7.59 -17.06 11.62
CA ASN A 139 7.33 -16.97 13.07
C ASN A 139 6.48 -15.76 13.42
N ALA A 140 5.32 -16.02 14.00
CA ALA A 140 4.29 -15.16 14.55
C ALA A 140 3.17 -14.78 13.57
N ARG A 141 2.01 -15.43 13.76
CA ARG A 141 0.69 -15.06 13.22
C ARG A 141 0.76 -14.46 11.80
N ARG A 142 1.09 -15.30 10.80
CA ARG A 142 1.05 -15.01 9.35
C ARG A 142 1.10 -13.50 8.99
N ARG A 143 2.16 -12.82 9.40
CA ARG A 143 2.34 -11.42 9.02
C ARG A 143 2.89 -11.37 7.60
N LEU A 144 2.16 -10.73 6.72
CA LEU A 144 2.64 -10.37 5.39
C LEU A 144 3.72 -9.29 5.52
N HIS A 145 4.75 -9.40 4.71
CA HIS A 145 5.75 -8.36 4.55
C HIS A 145 5.93 -8.08 3.07
N ALA A 146 6.01 -6.82 2.72
CA ALA A 146 6.52 -6.42 1.43
C ALA A 146 8.02 -6.15 1.60
N VAL A 147 8.83 -6.81 0.78
CA VAL A 147 10.27 -6.56 0.66
C VAL A 147 10.48 -5.89 -0.67
N VAL A 148 11.18 -4.81 -0.66
CA VAL A 148 11.50 -4.03 -1.84
C VAL A 148 12.66 -4.66 -2.58
#